data_5b4d6d148ec0e794ea3c27e0ef8b1f50
#
_entry.id   5b4d6d148ec0e794ea3c27e0ef8b1f50
#
_cell.length_a   1.000
_cell.length_b   1.000
_cell.length_c   1.000
_cell.angle_alpha   90.00
_cell.angle_beta   90.00
_cell.angle_gamma   90.00
#
_symmetry.space_group_name_H-M   'P 1'
#
loop_
_entity.id
_entity.type
_entity.pdbx_description
1 polymer ?
#
loop_
_entity_poly.entity_id
_entity_poly.type
_entity_poly.pdbx_seq_one_letter_code
_entity_poly.pdbx_strand_id
1 'polypeptide(L)'
;MPEGDRLKSEENVYLTGSLSRLQRAMADGTVLEGLVTRGDSTSMALSVDVGQFRGIIPREEAQLCPEGDSPKDIAIITRVGKAAAFKIISIEYSPEGEPLLILSRRAAQEACREEYIDKLRPGDIIPATVTHMESFGAFLDIGCGIVSLMTVDSISVSHQPSPRQIPLRRKRDVCRQVR
;
A
#
# COMPACT_ATOMS: atom_id res chain seq x y z
N MET A 1 1.40 7.05 -5.39
CA MET A 1 2.48 6.12 -5.81
C MET A 1 2.11 4.73 -5.35
N PRO A 2 2.35 3.67 -6.15
CA PRO A 2 2.16 2.27 -5.75
C PRO A 2 2.97 1.90 -4.50
N GLU A 3 2.49 0.92 -3.73
CA GLU A 3 3.21 0.42 -2.54
C GLU A 3 4.57 -0.20 -2.91
N GLY A 4 5.60 0.15 -2.15
CA GLY A 4 6.98 -0.28 -2.33
C GLY A 4 7.88 0.72 -3.07
N ASP A 5 7.30 1.73 -3.70
CA ASP A 5 8.09 2.74 -4.42
C ASP A 5 8.80 3.70 -3.47
N ARG A 6 8.18 3.99 -2.31
CA ARG A 6 8.75 4.87 -1.28
C ARG A 6 9.67 4.16 -0.31
N LEU A 7 9.60 2.84 -0.18
CA LEU A 7 10.30 2.07 0.86
C LEU A 7 11.80 2.40 0.95
N LYS A 8 12.44 2.62 -0.20
CA LYS A 8 13.88 2.95 -0.31
C LYS A 8 14.13 4.41 -0.69
N SER A 9 13.12 5.26 -0.68
CA SER A 9 13.32 6.69 -0.97
C SER A 9 14.13 7.35 0.15
N GLU A 10 14.94 8.34 -0.20
CA GLU A 10 15.72 9.09 0.78
C GLU A 10 14.84 9.72 1.86
N GLU A 11 13.68 10.24 1.47
CA GLU A 11 12.71 10.82 2.38
C GLU A 11 12.18 9.81 3.39
N ASN A 12 11.73 8.62 2.94
CA ASN A 12 11.21 7.58 3.83
C ASN A 12 12.30 7.07 4.78
N VAL A 13 13.49 6.80 4.27
CA VAL A 13 14.65 6.39 5.09
C VAL A 13 15.03 7.46 6.10
N TYR A 14 15.01 8.74 5.70
CA TYR A 14 15.28 9.85 6.61
C TYR A 14 14.23 9.93 7.73
N LEU A 15 12.94 9.87 7.40
CA LEU A 15 11.84 9.99 8.37
C LEU A 15 11.80 8.80 9.35
N THR A 16 12.08 7.59 8.87
CA THR A 16 12.10 6.39 9.70
C THR A 16 13.37 6.21 10.52
N GLY A 17 14.37 7.07 10.36
CA GLY A 17 15.68 6.97 11.00
C GLY A 17 15.73 7.41 12.47
N SER A 18 14.72 8.10 13.01
CA SER A 18 14.69 8.47 14.43
C SER A 18 13.27 8.67 14.96
N LEU A 19 13.11 8.46 16.28
CA LEU A 19 11.81 8.58 16.95
C LEU A 19 11.22 9.99 16.84
N SER A 20 12.03 11.02 16.96
CA SER A 20 11.57 12.41 16.86
C SER A 20 11.04 12.75 15.46
N ARG A 21 11.62 12.16 14.41
CA ARG A 21 11.12 12.31 13.03
C ARG A 21 9.83 11.55 12.80
N LEU A 22 9.69 10.36 13.39
CA LEU A 22 8.43 9.59 13.37
C LEU A 22 7.31 10.33 14.11
N GLN A 23 7.60 10.96 15.25
CA GLN A 23 6.64 11.80 15.97
C GLN A 23 6.18 12.98 15.11
N ARG A 24 7.11 13.62 14.39
CA ARG A 24 6.77 14.68 13.46
C ARG A 24 5.94 14.18 12.28
N ALA A 25 6.34 13.07 11.67
CA ALA A 25 5.59 12.44 10.58
C ALA A 25 4.16 12.04 11.01
N MET A 26 4.00 11.61 12.28
CA MET A 26 2.69 11.34 12.87
C MET A 26 1.86 12.63 12.99
N ALA A 27 2.45 13.71 13.51
CA ALA A 27 1.76 14.99 13.65
C ALA A 27 1.35 15.60 12.29
N ASP A 28 2.22 15.47 11.29
CA ASP A 28 1.99 15.95 9.92
C ASP A 28 1.06 15.01 9.10
N GLY A 29 0.70 13.84 9.65
CA GLY A 29 -0.08 12.83 8.93
C GLY A 29 0.62 12.27 7.68
N THR A 30 1.94 12.25 7.67
CA THR A 30 2.76 11.81 6.52
C THR A 30 2.59 10.32 6.25
N VAL A 31 2.40 9.96 4.98
CA VAL A 31 2.37 8.55 4.54
C VAL A 31 3.80 8.02 4.42
N LEU A 32 4.08 6.97 5.18
CA LEU A 32 5.35 6.25 5.18
C LEU A 32 5.18 4.85 4.62
N GLU A 33 6.29 4.17 4.33
CA GLU A 33 6.31 2.77 3.93
C GLU A 33 7.26 1.95 4.80
N GLY A 34 6.87 0.70 5.07
CA GLY A 34 7.65 -0.29 5.79
C GLY A 34 7.44 -1.68 5.22
N LEU A 35 8.31 -2.61 5.60
CA LEU A 35 8.21 -4.00 5.19
C LEU A 35 7.35 -4.78 6.21
N VAL A 36 6.31 -5.45 5.74
CA VAL A 36 5.52 -6.36 6.58
C VAL A 36 6.31 -7.64 6.77
N THR A 37 6.73 -7.91 8.00
CA THR A 37 7.61 -9.05 8.33
C THR A 37 6.83 -10.25 8.84
N ARG A 38 5.72 -10.03 9.56
CA ARG A 38 4.92 -11.10 10.17
C ARG A 38 3.44 -10.73 10.20
N GLY A 39 2.59 -11.73 10.11
CA GLY A 39 1.17 -11.66 10.44
C GLY A 39 0.86 -12.56 11.64
N ASP A 40 0.11 -12.05 12.60
CA ASP A 40 -0.41 -12.84 13.72
C ASP A 40 -1.68 -13.55 13.27
N SER A 41 -1.72 -14.89 13.42
CA SER A 41 -2.84 -15.71 12.97
C SER A 41 -4.09 -15.59 13.86
N THR A 42 -3.94 -15.08 15.09
CA THR A 42 -5.04 -14.96 16.06
C THR A 42 -5.67 -13.57 15.98
N SER A 43 -4.86 -12.52 16.10
CA SER A 43 -5.33 -11.14 16.05
C SER A 43 -5.46 -10.58 14.64
N MET A 44 -4.87 -11.25 13.64
CA MET A 44 -4.74 -10.75 12.25
C MET A 44 -4.00 -9.40 12.17
N ALA A 45 -3.21 -9.07 13.17
CA ALA A 45 -2.36 -7.89 13.16
C ALA A 45 -1.10 -8.15 12.34
N LEU A 46 -0.60 -7.11 11.65
CA LEU A 46 0.62 -7.18 10.86
C LEU A 46 1.76 -6.47 11.59
N SER A 47 2.89 -7.16 11.72
CA SER A 47 4.14 -6.55 12.18
C SER A 47 4.88 -5.94 10.99
N VAL A 48 5.34 -4.71 11.16
CA VAL A 48 6.00 -3.91 10.12
C VAL A 48 7.33 -3.40 10.63
N ASP A 49 8.37 -3.56 9.83
CA ASP A 49 9.66 -2.93 10.10
C ASP A 49 9.67 -1.49 9.57
N VAL A 50 9.92 -0.55 10.45
CA VAL A 50 9.95 0.89 10.18
C VAL A 50 11.34 1.43 10.55
N GLY A 51 12.31 1.24 9.65
CA GLY A 51 13.72 1.53 9.94
C GLY A 51 14.24 0.63 11.07
N GLN A 52 14.60 1.24 12.21
CA GLN A 52 15.03 0.51 13.40
C GLN A 52 13.88 0.25 14.41
N PHE A 53 12.67 0.68 14.10
CA PHE A 53 11.51 0.57 14.99
C PHE A 53 10.56 -0.52 14.52
N ARG A 54 9.75 -1.01 15.45
CA ARG A 54 8.64 -1.92 15.15
C ARG A 54 7.34 -1.18 15.09
N GLY A 55 6.52 -1.54 14.10
CA GLY A 55 5.15 -1.11 13.99
C GLY A 55 4.17 -2.28 13.97
N ILE A 56 2.96 -2.02 14.41
CA ILE A 56 1.84 -2.96 14.32
C ILE A 56 0.71 -2.26 13.57
N ILE A 57 0.18 -2.95 12.57
CA ILE A 57 -1.09 -2.58 11.92
C ILE A 57 -2.16 -3.51 12.48
N PRO A 58 -3.09 -3.01 13.30
CA PRO A 58 -4.24 -3.78 13.77
C PRO A 58 -5.11 -4.25 12.60
N ARG A 59 -5.92 -5.30 12.83
CA ARG A 59 -6.80 -5.87 11.80
C ARG A 59 -7.67 -4.82 11.11
N GLU A 60 -8.30 -3.97 11.92
CA GLU A 60 -9.23 -2.92 11.48
C GLU A 60 -8.55 -1.85 10.62
N GLU A 61 -7.26 -1.68 10.82
CA GLU A 61 -6.42 -0.70 10.13
C GLU A 61 -5.65 -1.29 8.92
N ALA A 62 -5.83 -2.60 8.64
CA ALA A 62 -5.05 -3.30 7.61
C ALA A 62 -5.46 -2.93 6.18
N GLN A 63 -6.70 -2.49 5.97
CA GLN A 63 -7.21 -2.15 4.64
C GLN A 63 -8.41 -1.22 4.71
N LEU A 64 -8.52 -0.30 3.76
CA LEU A 64 -9.74 0.46 3.50
C LEU A 64 -10.81 -0.47 2.94
N CYS A 65 -11.93 -0.58 3.65
CA CYS A 65 -13.08 -1.36 3.26
C CYS A 65 -14.32 -0.45 3.12
N PRO A 66 -15.35 -0.84 2.35
CA PRO A 66 -16.65 -0.18 2.37
C PRO A 66 -17.25 -0.13 3.79
N GLU A 67 -18.15 0.83 4.04
CA GLU A 67 -18.83 0.93 5.32
C GLU A 67 -19.54 -0.37 5.70
N GLY A 68 -19.30 -0.84 6.93
CA GLY A 68 -19.84 -2.09 7.45
C GLY A 68 -19.05 -3.35 7.14
N ASP A 69 -18.03 -3.27 6.28
CA ASP A 69 -17.15 -4.38 5.96
C ASP A 69 -15.86 -4.35 6.79
N SER A 70 -15.29 -5.52 7.04
CA SER A 70 -13.97 -5.68 7.66
C SER A 70 -12.97 -6.32 6.69
N PRO A 71 -11.67 -6.07 6.86
CA PRO A 71 -10.65 -6.69 6.02
C PRO A 71 -10.72 -8.22 6.10
N LYS A 72 -10.69 -8.87 4.93
CA LYS A 72 -10.66 -10.34 4.84
C LYS A 72 -9.29 -10.86 5.26
N ASP A 73 -9.27 -11.97 6.01
CA ASP A 73 -8.03 -12.58 6.52
C ASP A 73 -7.00 -12.84 5.40
N ILE A 74 -7.46 -13.32 4.25
CA ILE A 74 -6.58 -13.57 3.09
C ILE A 74 -5.93 -12.28 2.58
N ALA A 75 -6.63 -11.15 2.61
CA ALA A 75 -6.09 -9.86 2.18
C ALA A 75 -5.02 -9.34 3.15
N ILE A 76 -5.14 -9.67 4.43
CA ILE A 76 -4.15 -9.33 5.46
C ILE A 76 -2.93 -10.24 5.32
N ILE A 77 -3.11 -11.57 5.32
CA ILE A 77 -2.01 -12.54 5.31
C ILE A 77 -1.14 -12.40 4.05
N THR A 78 -1.74 -12.09 2.91
CA THR A 78 -0.99 -11.88 1.65
C THR A 78 -0.12 -10.63 1.64
N ARG A 79 -0.18 -9.80 2.68
CA ARG A 79 0.73 -8.65 2.87
C ARG A 79 2.08 -9.02 3.43
N VAL A 80 2.21 -10.15 4.11
CA VAL A 80 3.50 -10.60 4.67
C VAL A 80 4.55 -10.71 3.56
N GLY A 81 5.74 -10.16 3.81
CA GLY A 81 6.84 -10.09 2.85
C GLY A 81 6.72 -8.97 1.81
N LYS A 82 5.70 -8.11 1.91
CA LYS A 82 5.51 -6.97 0.99
C LYS A 82 5.64 -5.64 1.72
N ALA A 83 5.93 -4.58 0.96
CA ALA A 83 5.82 -3.22 1.47
C ALA A 83 4.35 -2.88 1.75
N ALA A 84 4.13 -2.07 2.77
CA ALA A 84 2.84 -1.47 3.08
C ALA A 84 3.00 0.02 3.34
N ALA A 85 2.14 0.82 2.73
CA ALA A 85 2.01 2.24 3.02
C ALA A 85 1.12 2.42 4.26
N PHE A 86 1.51 3.31 5.18
CA PHE A 86 0.77 3.56 6.41
C PHE A 86 0.93 4.99 6.90
N LYS A 87 0.03 5.39 7.78
CA LYS A 87 0.20 6.54 8.69
C LYS A 87 0.40 6.04 10.11
N ILE A 88 1.13 6.79 10.92
CA ILE A 88 1.29 6.49 12.35
C ILE A 88 0.09 7.06 13.09
N ILE A 89 -0.62 6.22 13.85
CA ILE A 89 -1.76 6.62 14.67
C ILE A 89 -1.28 7.05 16.06
N SER A 90 -0.46 6.22 16.69
CA SER A 90 0.09 6.46 18.02
C SER A 90 1.46 5.81 18.18
N ILE A 91 2.19 6.27 19.17
CA ILE A 91 3.46 5.68 19.61
C ILE A 91 3.26 5.25 21.06
N GLU A 92 3.30 3.96 21.28
CA GLU A 92 3.20 3.33 22.60
C GLU A 92 4.57 2.87 23.05
N TYR A 93 4.68 2.46 24.31
CA TYR A 93 5.92 1.92 24.83
C TYR A 93 5.64 0.53 25.41
N SER A 94 6.50 -0.42 25.06
CA SER A 94 6.47 -1.75 25.66
C SER A 94 6.82 -1.69 27.15
N PRO A 95 6.53 -2.75 27.93
CA PRO A 95 6.95 -2.82 29.33
C PRO A 95 8.46 -2.65 29.52
N GLU A 96 9.25 -2.96 28.50
CA GLU A 96 10.70 -2.78 28.48
C GLU A 96 11.13 -1.35 28.09
N GLY A 97 10.17 -0.47 27.78
CA GLY A 97 10.42 0.92 27.39
C GLY A 97 10.78 1.12 25.93
N GLU A 98 10.65 0.09 25.09
CA GLU A 98 10.87 0.19 23.64
C GLU A 98 9.66 0.85 22.95
N PRO A 99 9.88 1.79 22.01
CA PRO A 99 8.79 2.41 21.26
C PRO A 99 8.16 1.41 20.29
N LEU A 100 6.84 1.31 20.35
CA LEU A 100 5.99 0.52 19.48
C LEU A 100 5.06 1.46 18.71
N LEU A 101 5.13 1.42 17.38
CA LEU A 101 4.32 2.27 16.52
C LEU A 101 3.00 1.57 16.20
N ILE A 102 1.87 2.23 16.46
CA ILE A 102 0.58 1.77 15.98
C ILE A 102 0.30 2.45 14.65
N LEU A 103 0.10 1.64 13.63
CA LEU A 103 0.07 2.05 12.23
C LEU A 103 -1.31 1.82 11.61
N SER A 104 -1.70 2.68 10.66
CA SER A 104 -2.90 2.51 9.87
C SER A 104 -2.57 2.52 8.37
N ARG A 105 -2.76 1.38 7.73
CA ARG A 105 -2.75 1.29 6.27
C ARG A 105 -4.04 1.88 5.70
N ARG A 106 -5.17 1.70 6.38
CA ARG A 106 -6.47 2.27 6.04
C ARG A 106 -6.37 3.79 5.91
N ALA A 107 -5.84 4.49 6.91
CA ALA A 107 -5.68 5.95 6.87
C ALA A 107 -4.75 6.43 5.74
N ALA A 108 -3.73 5.65 5.38
CA ALA A 108 -2.89 5.98 4.22
C ALA A 108 -3.66 5.81 2.90
N GLN A 109 -4.50 4.79 2.80
CA GLN A 109 -5.36 4.55 1.63
C GLN A 109 -6.45 5.61 1.49
N GLU A 110 -7.08 6.02 2.60
CA GLU A 110 -8.06 7.12 2.63
C GLU A 110 -7.43 8.42 2.12
N ALA A 111 -6.28 8.81 2.66
CA ALA A 111 -5.57 9.99 2.20
C ALA A 111 -5.17 9.91 0.71
N CYS A 112 -4.68 8.76 0.26
CA CYS A 112 -4.34 8.55 -1.15
C CYS A 112 -5.57 8.65 -2.05
N ARG A 113 -6.71 8.13 -1.61
CA ARG A 113 -7.96 8.23 -2.34
C ARG A 113 -8.41 9.69 -2.46
N GLU A 114 -8.53 10.41 -1.35
CA GLU A 114 -9.01 11.79 -1.31
C GLU A 114 -8.06 12.79 -2.00
N GLU A 115 -6.77 12.65 -1.77
CA GLU A 115 -5.77 13.60 -2.26
C GLU A 115 -5.36 13.35 -3.72
N TYR A 116 -5.47 12.12 -4.20
CA TYR A 116 -4.96 11.72 -5.50
C TYR A 116 -6.02 11.06 -6.38
N ILE A 117 -6.64 9.93 -5.94
CA ILE A 117 -7.47 9.11 -6.82
C ILE A 117 -8.76 9.82 -7.20
N ASP A 118 -9.45 10.45 -6.24
CA ASP A 118 -10.72 11.14 -6.46
C ASP A 118 -10.56 12.42 -7.31
N LYS A 119 -9.33 12.89 -7.51
CA LYS A 119 -9.01 14.03 -8.37
C LYS A 119 -8.66 13.64 -9.82
N LEU A 120 -8.51 12.35 -10.11
CA LEU A 120 -8.20 11.87 -11.44
C LEU A 120 -9.34 12.12 -12.42
N ARG A 121 -8.97 12.54 -13.62
CA ARG A 121 -9.92 12.79 -14.72
C ARG A 121 -9.71 11.76 -15.84
N PRO A 122 -10.77 11.47 -16.62
CA PRO A 122 -10.63 10.66 -17.83
C PRO A 122 -9.55 11.24 -18.74
N GLY A 123 -8.58 10.41 -19.13
CA GLY A 123 -7.43 10.82 -19.95
C GLY A 123 -6.13 11.01 -19.18
N ASP A 124 -6.16 11.09 -17.84
CA ASP A 124 -4.95 11.21 -17.04
C ASP A 124 -4.09 9.93 -17.14
N ILE A 125 -2.78 10.15 -17.23
CA ILE A 125 -1.79 9.08 -17.25
C ILE A 125 -1.19 8.96 -15.85
N ILE A 126 -1.33 7.79 -15.22
CA ILE A 126 -0.85 7.55 -13.86
C ILE A 126 0.10 6.36 -13.81
N PRO A 127 1.11 6.40 -12.92
CA PRO A 127 1.93 5.23 -12.64
C PRO A 127 1.10 4.17 -11.91
N ALA A 128 1.28 2.91 -12.31
CA ALA A 128 0.62 1.78 -11.67
C ALA A 128 1.52 0.55 -11.68
N THR A 129 1.39 -0.32 -10.68
CA THR A 129 2.11 -1.57 -10.60
C THR A 129 1.17 -2.75 -10.75
N VAL A 130 1.48 -3.68 -11.67
CA VAL A 130 0.70 -4.91 -11.82
C VAL A 130 0.91 -5.80 -10.61
N THR A 131 -0.16 -6.06 -9.85
CA THR A 131 -0.15 -6.91 -8.67
C THR A 131 -0.53 -8.35 -8.98
N HIS A 132 -1.48 -8.55 -9.90
CA HIS A 132 -1.98 -9.85 -10.30
C HIS A 132 -2.55 -9.81 -11.71
N MET A 133 -2.48 -10.95 -12.43
CA MET A 133 -3.03 -11.09 -13.79
C MET A 133 -3.98 -12.28 -13.87
N GLU A 134 -5.17 -12.02 -14.44
CA GLU A 134 -6.18 -13.01 -14.75
C GLU A 134 -6.45 -13.06 -16.25
N SER A 135 -7.25 -14.04 -16.72
CA SER A 135 -7.60 -14.16 -18.14
C SER A 135 -8.39 -12.97 -18.67
N PHE A 136 -9.14 -12.30 -17.83
CA PHE A 136 -10.01 -11.16 -18.17
C PHE A 136 -9.36 -9.78 -17.97
N GLY A 137 -8.18 -9.71 -17.34
CA GLY A 137 -7.51 -8.44 -17.11
C GLY A 137 -6.35 -8.51 -16.13
N ALA A 138 -5.83 -7.32 -15.79
CA ALA A 138 -4.75 -7.13 -14.82
C ALA A 138 -5.23 -6.28 -13.64
N PHE A 139 -4.89 -6.69 -12.43
CA PHE A 139 -5.07 -5.89 -11.23
C PHE A 139 -3.85 -4.99 -11.03
N LEU A 140 -4.12 -3.72 -10.83
CA LEU A 140 -3.10 -2.68 -10.74
C LEU A 140 -3.19 -1.98 -9.39
N ASP A 141 -2.07 -1.85 -8.69
CA ASP A 141 -1.92 -0.89 -7.60
C ASP A 141 -1.73 0.50 -8.22
N ILE A 142 -2.68 1.38 -7.98
CA ILE A 142 -2.71 2.75 -8.49
C ILE A 142 -2.30 3.78 -7.44
N GLY A 143 -2.02 3.33 -6.21
CA GLY A 143 -1.55 4.15 -5.10
C GLY A 143 -1.87 3.53 -3.75
N CYS A 144 -0.88 3.48 -2.86
CA CYS A 144 -1.00 2.95 -1.48
C CYS A 144 -1.71 1.58 -1.38
N GLY A 145 -1.51 0.70 -2.38
CA GLY A 145 -2.17 -0.60 -2.44
C GLY A 145 -3.66 -0.57 -2.77
N ILE A 146 -4.18 0.54 -3.29
CA ILE A 146 -5.53 0.61 -3.82
C ILE A 146 -5.53 -0.05 -5.19
N VAL A 147 -6.34 -1.10 -5.31
CA VAL A 147 -6.35 -1.95 -6.50
C VAL A 147 -7.43 -1.50 -7.49
N SER A 148 -7.05 -1.37 -8.75
CA SER A 148 -7.94 -1.14 -9.87
C SER A 148 -7.80 -2.26 -10.90
N LEU A 149 -8.90 -2.59 -11.58
CA LEU A 149 -8.91 -3.58 -12.66
C LEU A 149 -8.74 -2.89 -14.02
N MET A 150 -7.77 -3.35 -14.80
CA MET A 150 -7.64 -3.07 -16.22
C MET A 150 -8.07 -4.29 -17.01
N THR A 151 -9.19 -4.18 -17.74
CA THR A 151 -9.71 -5.28 -18.56
C THR A 151 -8.81 -5.55 -19.76
N VAL A 152 -8.86 -6.78 -20.31
CA VAL A 152 -8.04 -7.18 -21.45
C VAL A 152 -8.22 -6.26 -22.66
N ASP A 153 -9.44 -5.77 -22.91
CA ASP A 153 -9.75 -4.84 -24.02
C ASP A 153 -9.09 -3.46 -23.86
N SER A 154 -8.67 -3.11 -22.65
CA SER A 154 -8.02 -1.84 -22.33
C SER A 154 -6.49 -1.94 -22.30
N ILE A 155 -5.93 -3.15 -22.43
CA ILE A 155 -4.48 -3.36 -22.34
C ILE A 155 -3.79 -3.09 -23.67
N SER A 156 -4.44 -3.44 -24.80
CA SER A 156 -3.88 -3.30 -26.16
C SER A 156 -4.96 -2.96 -27.17
N VAL A 157 -4.58 -2.22 -28.20
CA VAL A 157 -5.44 -1.96 -29.38
C VAL A 157 -5.55 -3.17 -30.28
N SER A 158 -4.61 -4.14 -30.21
CA SER A 158 -4.69 -5.41 -30.90
C SER A 158 -5.36 -6.44 -29.98
N HIS A 159 -6.19 -7.29 -30.62
CA HIS A 159 -6.85 -8.38 -29.90
C HIS A 159 -5.82 -9.33 -29.29
N GLN A 160 -5.72 -9.35 -27.97
CA GLN A 160 -4.84 -10.25 -27.23
C GLN A 160 -5.70 -11.29 -26.51
N PRO A 161 -5.45 -12.60 -26.74
CA PRO A 161 -6.24 -13.66 -26.13
C PRO A 161 -6.04 -13.77 -24.61
N SER A 162 -4.94 -13.20 -24.08
CA SER A 162 -4.67 -13.18 -22.63
C SER A 162 -3.66 -12.10 -22.26
N PRO A 163 -3.85 -11.39 -21.11
CA PRO A 163 -2.89 -10.43 -20.58
C PRO A 163 -1.50 -11.04 -20.33
N ARG A 164 -1.42 -12.34 -20.06
CA ARG A 164 -0.16 -13.06 -19.79
C ARG A 164 0.77 -13.13 -21.02
N GLN A 165 0.24 -12.94 -22.21
CA GLN A 165 1.01 -12.96 -23.46
C GLN A 165 1.67 -11.61 -23.77
N ILE A 166 1.34 -10.57 -23.02
CA ILE A 166 1.96 -9.27 -23.18
C ILE A 166 3.32 -9.29 -22.46
N PRO A 167 4.43 -9.08 -23.19
CA PRO A 167 5.75 -9.01 -22.56
C PRO A 167 5.84 -7.72 -21.75
N LEU A 168 5.48 -7.79 -20.46
CA LEU A 168 5.70 -6.71 -19.52
C LEU A 168 7.20 -6.61 -19.25
N ARG A 169 7.89 -5.78 -20.03
CA ARG A 169 9.34 -5.56 -19.90
C ARG A 169 9.75 -5.02 -18.52
N ARG A 170 8.82 -4.38 -17.76
CA ARG A 170 8.99 -3.98 -16.37
C ARG A 170 7.65 -3.99 -15.64
N LYS A 171 7.60 -4.59 -14.47
CA LYS A 171 6.42 -4.57 -13.58
C LYS A 171 6.05 -3.16 -13.06
N ARG A 172 6.84 -2.13 -13.35
CA ARG A 172 6.74 -0.79 -12.76
C ARG A 172 6.17 0.31 -13.67
N ASP A 173 6.15 0.10 -14.98
CA ASP A 173 5.85 1.20 -15.93
C ASP A 173 4.55 0.94 -16.70
N VAL A 174 3.48 0.59 -16.00
CA VAL A 174 2.16 0.56 -16.62
C VAL A 174 1.52 1.93 -16.39
N CYS A 175 1.55 2.78 -17.41
CA CYS A 175 0.74 3.99 -17.43
C CYS A 175 -0.69 3.60 -17.81
N ARG A 176 -1.66 3.95 -16.96
CA ARG A 176 -3.07 3.74 -17.23
C ARG A 176 -3.71 5.07 -17.65
N GLN A 177 -4.43 5.03 -18.74
CA GLN A 177 -5.38 6.09 -19.09
C GLN A 177 -6.66 5.85 -18.28
N VAL A 178 -7.05 6.77 -17.42
CA VAL A 178 -8.32 6.73 -16.68
C VAL A 178 -9.45 6.98 -17.69
N ARG A 179 -10.43 6.10 -17.73
CA ARG A 179 -11.66 6.26 -18.52
C ARG A 179 -12.80 6.70 -17.63
#